data_78bd32ada7b02196ce3448031ee447a2
#
_entry.id   78bd32ada7b02196ce3448031ee447a2
#
_cell.length_a   1.000
_cell.length_b   1.000
_cell.length_c   1.000
_cell.angle_alpha   90.00
_cell.angle_beta   90.00
_cell.angle_gamma   90.00
#
_symmetry.space_group_name_H-M   'P 1'
#
loop_
_entity.id
_entity.type
_entity.pdbx_description
1 polymer ?
#
loop_
_entity_poly.entity_id
_entity_poly.type
_entity_poly.pdbx_seq_one_letter_code
_entity_poly.pdbx_strand_id
1 'polypeptide(L)'
;MHSNKYTIGFMTIVTVILGSFLSVAAGSLKEIQELNVENDSKKNILSCLGFKEDPKNPWEADEIQNIFNKNITAIVLDINGNKTDIDPKTIDAETDENNFPLYISKVDNEIKGYAIPISGKGLWSTLYGFFAIEPDGITAKGITFYAHKETPGLGGEVDKAWFQNNFIGKKFINDQGELIGIKVVKGKADPSSDYEVDGISGCLLYT
;
A
#
# COMPACT_ATOMS: atom_id res chain seq x y z
N MET A 1 7.84 -36.61 41.65
CA MET A 1 6.86 -35.67 41.12
C MET A 1 7.00 -34.33 41.84
N HIS A 2 7.15 -33.22 41.10
CA HIS A 2 7.16 -31.90 41.73
C HIS A 2 5.76 -31.53 42.21
N SER A 3 5.69 -30.80 43.32
CA SER A 3 4.37 -30.37 43.85
C SER A 3 3.73 -29.35 42.91
N ASN A 4 2.40 -29.30 42.86
CA ASN A 4 1.65 -28.35 42.03
C ASN A 4 2.06 -26.89 42.33
N LYS A 5 2.39 -26.58 43.59
CA LYS A 5 2.86 -25.24 43.99
C LYS A 5 4.23 -24.89 43.37
N TYR A 6 5.13 -25.86 43.29
CA TYR A 6 6.44 -25.68 42.62
C TYR A 6 6.23 -25.44 41.11
N THR A 7 5.40 -26.23 40.45
CA THR A 7 5.12 -26.11 39.02
C THR A 7 4.50 -24.74 38.70
N ILE A 8 3.51 -24.31 39.47
CA ILE A 8 2.86 -23.00 39.29
C ILE A 8 3.87 -21.87 39.49
N GLY A 9 4.67 -21.92 40.62
CA GLY A 9 5.67 -20.90 40.88
C GLY A 9 6.73 -20.81 39.79
N PHE A 10 7.26 -21.96 39.34
CA PHE A 10 8.23 -22.02 38.25
C PHE A 10 7.67 -21.43 36.95
N MET A 11 6.48 -21.85 36.53
CA MET A 11 5.84 -21.34 35.30
C MET A 11 5.58 -19.83 35.37
N THR A 12 5.13 -19.32 36.52
CA THR A 12 4.91 -17.88 36.72
C THR A 12 6.21 -17.10 36.57
N ILE A 13 7.30 -17.54 37.23
CA ILE A 13 8.58 -16.87 37.11
C ILE A 13 9.11 -16.87 35.69
N VAL A 14 9.05 -18.01 34.98
CA VAL A 14 9.50 -18.11 33.60
C VAL A 14 8.66 -17.20 32.68
N THR A 15 7.33 -17.19 32.85
CA THR A 15 6.44 -16.32 32.05
C THR A 15 6.74 -14.84 32.29
N VAL A 16 6.95 -14.42 33.55
CA VAL A 16 7.28 -13.02 33.87
C VAL A 16 8.61 -12.63 33.24
N ILE A 17 9.64 -13.47 33.37
CA ILE A 17 10.97 -13.19 32.82
C ILE A 17 10.88 -13.06 31.28
N LEU A 18 10.29 -14.06 30.59
CA LEU A 18 10.18 -14.05 29.14
C LEU A 18 9.32 -12.90 28.65
N GLY A 19 8.19 -12.61 29.33
CA GLY A 19 7.32 -11.48 29.01
C GLY A 19 8.02 -10.13 29.17
N SER A 20 8.85 -9.99 30.22
CA SER A 20 9.67 -8.78 30.42
C SER A 20 10.71 -8.59 29.30
N PHE A 21 11.41 -9.65 28.91
CA PHE A 21 12.36 -9.58 27.78
C PHE A 21 11.67 -9.20 26.46
N LEU A 22 10.53 -9.81 26.16
CA LEU A 22 9.76 -9.49 24.96
C LEU A 22 9.27 -8.04 24.98
N SER A 23 8.78 -7.55 26.13
CA SER A 23 8.32 -6.16 26.28
C SER A 23 9.43 -5.16 26.04
N VAL A 24 10.62 -5.39 26.62
CA VAL A 24 11.79 -4.53 26.43
C VAL A 24 12.24 -4.55 24.96
N ALA A 25 12.33 -5.74 24.35
CA ALA A 25 12.71 -5.88 22.95
C ALA A 25 11.71 -5.18 22.03
N ALA A 26 10.40 -5.37 22.23
CA ALA A 26 9.36 -4.70 21.46
C ALA A 26 9.42 -3.17 21.60
N GLY A 27 9.59 -2.67 22.83
CA GLY A 27 9.71 -1.24 23.09
C GLY A 27 10.94 -0.59 22.45
N SER A 28 12.09 -1.27 22.49
CA SER A 28 13.33 -0.75 21.89
C SER A 28 13.35 -0.77 20.37
N LEU A 29 12.53 -1.62 19.73
CA LEU A 29 12.45 -1.72 18.28
C LEU A 29 11.33 -0.89 17.67
N LYS A 30 10.44 -0.32 18.47
CA LYS A 30 9.22 0.36 18.00
C LYS A 30 9.53 1.52 17.05
N GLU A 31 10.43 2.41 17.42
CA GLU A 31 10.81 3.57 16.59
C GLU A 31 11.39 3.15 15.24
N ILE A 32 12.24 2.10 15.24
CA ILE A 32 12.82 1.56 14.01
C ILE A 32 11.75 0.93 13.13
N GLN A 33 10.79 0.24 13.74
CA GLN A 33 9.67 -0.36 12.99
C GLN A 33 8.78 0.71 12.37
N GLU A 34 8.44 1.77 13.11
CA GLU A 34 7.64 2.89 12.60
C GLU A 34 8.34 3.59 11.42
N LEU A 35 9.65 3.83 11.54
CA LEU A 35 10.44 4.41 10.45
C LEU A 35 10.49 3.49 9.21
N ASN A 36 10.64 2.20 9.41
CA ASN A 36 10.65 1.24 8.30
C ASN A 36 9.28 1.19 7.59
N VAL A 37 8.18 1.19 8.33
CA VAL A 37 6.82 1.23 7.76
C VAL A 37 6.60 2.53 6.99
N GLU A 38 7.06 3.66 7.51
CA GLU A 38 6.98 4.94 6.81
C GLU A 38 7.79 4.92 5.51
N ASN A 39 9.02 4.42 5.54
CA ASN A 39 9.87 4.32 4.35
C ASN A 39 9.28 3.37 3.31
N ASP A 40 8.71 2.25 3.74
CA ASP A 40 8.04 1.30 2.84
C ASP A 40 6.81 1.94 2.17
N SER A 41 6.00 2.65 2.92
CA SER A 41 4.86 3.41 2.39
C SER A 41 5.31 4.46 1.35
N LYS A 42 6.35 5.26 1.67
CA LYS A 42 6.91 6.27 0.73
C LYS A 42 7.48 5.62 -0.53
N LYS A 43 8.19 4.50 -0.38
CA LYS A 43 8.72 3.73 -1.51
C LYS A 43 7.60 3.24 -2.43
N ASN A 44 6.51 2.74 -1.86
CA ASN A 44 5.35 2.29 -2.64
C ASN A 44 4.64 3.43 -3.36
N ILE A 45 4.50 4.61 -2.72
CA ILE A 45 3.99 5.82 -3.37
C ILE A 45 4.89 6.24 -4.55
N LEU A 46 6.20 6.26 -4.35
CA LEU A 46 7.15 6.58 -5.42
C LEU A 46 7.05 5.57 -6.57
N SER A 47 7.01 4.28 -6.26
CA SER A 47 6.93 3.21 -7.25
C SER A 47 5.67 3.28 -8.10
N CYS A 48 4.49 3.48 -7.48
CA CYS A 48 3.24 3.59 -8.25
C CYS A 48 3.20 4.86 -9.11
N LEU A 49 3.89 5.94 -8.69
CA LEU A 49 4.05 7.17 -9.48
C LEU A 49 5.09 7.05 -10.61
N GLY A 50 5.74 5.89 -10.75
CA GLY A 50 6.66 5.59 -11.83
C GLY A 50 8.13 5.92 -11.55
N PHE A 51 8.50 6.29 -10.31
CA PHE A 51 9.90 6.36 -9.90
C PHE A 51 10.47 4.93 -9.84
N LYS A 52 11.59 4.71 -10.50
CA LYS A 52 12.21 3.39 -10.60
C LYS A 52 13.49 3.32 -9.78
N GLU A 53 13.55 2.28 -8.96
CA GLU A 53 14.76 1.89 -8.25
C GLU A 53 15.68 1.07 -9.16
N ASP A 54 16.99 1.27 -9.03
CA ASP A 54 17.95 0.36 -9.70
C ASP A 54 17.97 -0.97 -8.92
N PRO A 55 17.66 -2.11 -9.56
CA PRO A 55 17.69 -3.41 -8.89
C PRO A 55 19.08 -3.80 -8.32
N LYS A 56 20.16 -3.18 -8.84
CA LYS A 56 21.54 -3.40 -8.37
C LYS A 56 21.93 -2.48 -7.22
N ASN A 57 21.22 -1.38 -7.06
CA ASN A 57 21.45 -0.39 -6.01
C ASN A 57 20.09 0.11 -5.48
N PRO A 58 19.42 -0.68 -4.64
CA PRO A 58 18.13 -0.33 -4.07
C PRO A 58 18.26 0.93 -3.20
N TRP A 59 17.21 1.74 -3.19
CA TRP A 59 17.19 2.97 -2.39
C TRP A 59 17.37 2.70 -0.90
N GLU A 60 18.31 3.39 -0.30
CA GLU A 60 18.44 3.44 1.16
C GLU A 60 17.36 4.35 1.78
N ALA A 61 17.15 4.21 3.09
CA ALA A 61 16.12 4.95 3.83
C ALA A 61 16.20 6.47 3.61
N ASP A 62 17.41 7.03 3.66
CA ASP A 62 17.64 8.46 3.47
C ASP A 62 17.37 8.91 2.02
N GLU A 63 17.66 8.06 1.05
CA GLU A 63 17.37 8.33 -0.37
C GLU A 63 15.87 8.36 -0.61
N ILE A 64 15.10 7.41 -0.05
CA ILE A 64 13.64 7.38 -0.14
C ILE A 64 13.08 8.69 0.42
N GLN A 65 13.53 9.11 1.61
CA GLN A 65 13.09 10.36 2.23
C GLN A 65 13.40 11.57 1.34
N ASN A 66 14.61 11.65 0.79
CA ASN A 66 15.04 12.76 -0.05
C ASN A 66 14.24 12.83 -1.36
N ILE A 67 14.07 11.70 -2.06
CA ILE A 67 13.29 11.64 -3.31
C ILE A 67 11.85 12.01 -3.04
N PHE A 68 11.24 11.47 -1.97
CA PHE A 68 9.87 11.74 -1.59
C PHE A 68 9.67 13.23 -1.28
N ASN A 69 10.46 13.79 -0.36
CA ASN A 69 10.31 15.18 0.06
C ASN A 69 10.56 16.19 -1.07
N LYS A 70 11.42 15.84 -2.04
CA LYS A 70 11.71 16.70 -3.20
C LYS A 70 10.56 16.71 -4.22
N ASN A 71 9.90 15.58 -4.45
CA ASN A 71 9.01 15.40 -5.59
C ASN A 71 7.54 15.24 -5.20
N ILE A 72 7.21 14.94 -3.94
CA ILE A 72 5.86 14.63 -3.50
C ILE A 72 5.34 15.68 -2.52
N THR A 73 4.14 16.18 -2.80
CA THR A 73 3.38 17.01 -1.86
C THR A 73 2.19 16.22 -1.38
N ALA A 74 2.11 15.96 -0.08
CA ALA A 74 0.98 15.26 0.53
C ALA A 74 -0.04 16.29 1.04
N ILE A 75 -1.30 16.06 0.74
CA ILE A 75 -2.45 16.84 1.24
C ILE A 75 -3.57 15.89 1.63
N VAL A 76 -4.53 16.39 2.39
CA VAL A 76 -5.77 15.67 2.67
C VAL A 76 -6.94 16.48 2.17
N LEU A 77 -7.85 15.83 1.46
CA LEU A 77 -9.10 16.41 0.99
C LEU A 77 -10.27 15.90 1.82
N ASP A 78 -11.25 16.76 2.08
CA ASP A 78 -12.55 16.35 2.61
C ASP A 78 -13.44 15.76 1.51
N ILE A 79 -14.63 15.28 1.87
CA ILE A 79 -15.61 14.71 0.93
C ILE A 79 -16.09 15.72 -0.14
N ASN A 80 -15.89 17.01 0.06
CA ASN A 80 -16.23 18.07 -0.90
C ASN A 80 -15.04 18.47 -1.77
N GLY A 81 -13.87 17.83 -1.58
CA GLY A 81 -12.64 18.16 -2.30
C GLY A 81 -11.88 19.36 -1.76
N ASN A 82 -12.22 19.86 -0.57
CA ASN A 82 -11.48 20.96 0.06
C ASN A 82 -10.26 20.42 0.81
N LYS A 83 -9.15 21.14 0.72
CA LYS A 83 -7.95 20.82 1.48
C LYS A 83 -8.19 21.02 2.98
N THR A 84 -7.77 20.03 3.78
CA THR A 84 -7.77 20.07 5.25
C THR A 84 -6.36 20.17 5.81
N ASP A 85 -6.24 20.50 7.10
CA ASP A 85 -4.95 20.53 7.81
C ASP A 85 -4.65 19.22 8.57
N ILE A 86 -5.32 18.13 8.21
CA ILE A 86 -5.12 16.80 8.82
C ILE A 86 -3.82 16.18 8.26
N ASP A 87 -3.04 15.52 9.13
CA ASP A 87 -1.86 14.77 8.70
C ASP A 87 -2.29 13.51 7.92
N PRO A 88 -1.87 13.34 6.66
CA PRO A 88 -2.16 12.15 5.86
C PRO A 88 -1.84 10.83 6.54
N LYS A 89 -0.84 10.80 7.43
CA LYS A 89 -0.41 9.60 8.15
C LYS A 89 -1.42 9.11 9.19
N THR A 90 -2.32 9.95 9.63
CA THR A 90 -3.33 9.62 10.65
C THR A 90 -4.59 9.01 10.06
N ILE A 91 -4.71 8.98 8.73
CA ILE A 91 -5.90 8.51 8.03
C ILE A 91 -5.73 7.05 7.64
N ASP A 92 -6.68 6.23 8.05
CA ASP A 92 -6.80 4.83 7.62
C ASP A 92 -7.75 4.74 6.42
N ALA A 93 -7.21 4.34 5.27
CA ALA A 93 -7.96 4.21 4.02
C ALA A 93 -9.08 3.14 4.08
N GLU A 94 -9.10 2.27 5.09
CA GLU A 94 -10.18 1.27 5.28
C GLU A 94 -11.37 1.84 6.05
N THR A 95 -11.12 2.75 7.00
CA THR A 95 -12.13 3.16 7.99
C THR A 95 -12.52 4.62 7.91
N ASP A 96 -11.71 5.49 7.34
CA ASP A 96 -12.05 6.92 7.20
C ASP A 96 -12.82 7.17 5.89
N GLU A 97 -14.09 7.54 6.04
CA GLU A 97 -15.00 7.82 4.93
C GLU A 97 -15.06 9.31 4.54
N ASN A 98 -14.39 10.19 5.30
CA ASN A 98 -14.53 11.63 5.15
C ASN A 98 -13.25 12.34 4.71
N ASN A 99 -12.09 11.70 4.90
CA ASN A 99 -10.79 12.31 4.66
C ASN A 99 -9.97 11.44 3.70
N PHE A 100 -9.49 12.06 2.62
CA PHE A 100 -8.85 11.37 1.51
C PHE A 100 -7.42 11.91 1.33
N PRO A 101 -6.39 11.13 1.73
CA PRO A 101 -5.01 11.49 1.45
C PRO A 101 -4.72 11.52 -0.05
N LEU A 102 -4.08 12.57 -0.52
CA LEU A 102 -3.65 12.73 -1.90
C LEU A 102 -2.18 13.12 -1.95
N TYR A 103 -1.40 12.31 -2.65
CA TYR A 103 0.03 12.52 -2.89
C TYR A 103 0.22 13.02 -4.32
N ILE A 104 0.68 14.26 -4.46
CA ILE A 104 0.85 14.94 -5.75
C ILE A 104 2.33 14.87 -6.13
N SER A 105 2.64 14.21 -7.23
CA SER A 105 4.00 14.18 -7.78
C SER A 105 4.23 15.41 -8.63
N LYS A 106 5.31 16.17 -8.33
CA LYS A 106 5.76 17.33 -9.08
C LYS A 106 7.23 17.19 -9.45
N VAL A 107 7.54 17.40 -10.72
CA VAL A 107 8.91 17.49 -11.23
C VAL A 107 9.01 18.79 -12.02
N ASP A 108 10.00 19.61 -11.74
CA ASP A 108 10.19 20.92 -12.38
C ASP A 108 8.92 21.81 -12.35
N ASN A 109 8.22 21.78 -11.22
CA ASN A 109 6.96 22.49 -10.97
C ASN A 109 5.75 22.04 -11.83
N GLU A 110 5.89 20.97 -12.60
CA GLU A 110 4.80 20.34 -13.33
C GLU A 110 4.25 19.13 -12.59
N ILE A 111 2.93 18.98 -12.57
CA ILE A 111 2.28 17.79 -11.99
C ILE A 111 2.53 16.60 -12.93
N LYS A 112 3.10 15.53 -12.39
CA LYS A 112 3.40 14.29 -13.12
C LYS A 112 2.46 13.14 -12.78
N GLY A 113 1.57 13.33 -11.82
CA GLY A 113 0.54 12.38 -11.42
C GLY A 113 0.13 12.56 -9.97
N TYR A 114 -0.85 11.77 -9.60
CA TYR A 114 -1.44 11.73 -8.27
C TYR A 114 -1.37 10.29 -7.75
N ALA A 115 -1.22 10.10 -6.45
CA ALA A 115 -1.40 8.79 -5.83
C ALA A 115 -2.37 8.90 -4.66
N ILE A 116 -3.25 7.90 -4.53
CA ILE A 116 -4.21 7.78 -3.44
C ILE A 116 -4.01 6.44 -2.74
N PRO A 117 -4.15 6.35 -1.42
CA PRO A 117 -4.18 5.08 -0.73
C PRO A 117 -5.47 4.34 -1.11
N ILE A 118 -5.34 3.03 -1.28
CA ILE A 118 -6.46 2.14 -1.56
C ILE A 118 -6.46 0.98 -0.58
N SER A 119 -7.66 0.50 -0.25
CA SER A 119 -7.85 -0.73 0.50
C SER A 119 -8.95 -1.58 -0.12
N GLY A 120 -8.87 -2.89 0.05
CA GLY A 120 -9.87 -3.79 -0.45
C GLY A 120 -9.83 -5.14 0.28
N LYS A 121 -10.96 -5.80 0.40
CA LYS A 121 -11.02 -7.13 1.03
C LYS A 121 -10.40 -8.17 0.11
N GLY A 122 -9.39 -8.85 0.63
CA GLY A 122 -8.86 -10.07 0.05
C GLY A 122 -9.58 -11.31 0.57
N LEU A 123 -9.03 -12.50 0.27
CA LEU A 123 -9.56 -13.76 0.79
C LEU A 123 -9.19 -13.95 2.28
N TRP A 124 -7.98 -13.59 2.65
CA TRP A 124 -7.43 -13.82 4.00
C TRP A 124 -7.27 -12.55 4.82
N SER A 125 -7.13 -11.40 4.17
CA SER A 125 -6.95 -10.11 4.85
C SER A 125 -7.36 -8.95 3.96
N THR A 126 -7.44 -7.75 4.54
CA THR A 126 -7.47 -6.52 3.77
C THR A 126 -6.13 -6.36 3.02
N LEU A 127 -6.22 -6.01 1.74
CA LEU A 127 -5.09 -5.57 0.94
C LEU A 127 -5.00 -4.05 1.03
N TYR A 128 -3.79 -3.54 1.25
CA TYR A 128 -3.51 -2.11 1.25
C TYR A 128 -2.51 -1.78 0.15
N GLY A 129 -2.73 -0.68 -0.53
CA GLY A 129 -1.88 -0.26 -1.63
C GLY A 129 -2.00 1.22 -1.94
N PHE A 130 -1.38 1.62 -3.05
CA PHE A 130 -1.53 2.95 -3.63
C PHE A 130 -1.92 2.81 -5.10
N PHE A 131 -2.85 3.64 -5.53
CA PHE A 131 -3.26 3.76 -6.92
C PHE A 131 -2.82 5.12 -7.45
N ALA A 132 -2.01 5.11 -8.50
CA ALA A 132 -1.53 6.32 -9.12
C ALA A 132 -2.31 6.64 -10.39
N ILE A 133 -2.57 7.94 -10.58
CA ILE A 133 -3.40 8.51 -11.62
C ILE A 133 -2.54 9.48 -12.43
N GLU A 134 -2.64 9.43 -13.76
CA GLU A 134 -1.99 10.39 -14.65
C GLU A 134 -2.57 11.81 -14.45
N PRO A 135 -1.89 12.87 -14.89
CA PRO A 135 -2.39 14.24 -14.78
C PRO A 135 -3.74 14.49 -15.46
N ASP A 136 -4.16 13.61 -16.39
CA ASP A 136 -5.45 13.68 -17.08
C ASP A 136 -6.65 13.36 -16.17
N GLY A 137 -6.39 12.72 -15.00
CA GLY A 137 -7.40 12.35 -14.02
C GLY A 137 -8.27 11.12 -14.41
N ILE A 138 -7.98 10.44 -15.52
CA ILE A 138 -8.78 9.31 -16.03
C ILE A 138 -7.97 8.05 -16.30
N THR A 139 -6.65 8.18 -16.42
CA THR A 139 -5.75 7.10 -16.77
C THR A 139 -4.94 6.64 -15.55
N ALA A 140 -4.86 5.34 -15.34
CA ALA A 140 -4.01 4.75 -14.31
C ALA A 140 -2.54 4.87 -14.68
N LYS A 141 -1.74 5.46 -13.80
CA LYS A 141 -0.29 5.58 -13.91
C LYS A 141 0.42 4.36 -13.35
N GLY A 142 -0.15 3.76 -12.30
CA GLY A 142 0.39 2.59 -11.63
C GLY A 142 -0.44 2.18 -10.43
N ILE A 143 -0.12 1.02 -9.90
CA ILE A 143 -0.69 0.50 -8.65
C ILE A 143 0.40 -0.25 -7.89
N THR A 144 0.36 -0.18 -6.56
CA THR A 144 1.22 -0.99 -5.68
C THR A 144 0.40 -1.57 -4.55
N PHE A 145 0.82 -2.73 -4.04
CA PHE A 145 0.27 -3.34 -2.84
C PHE A 145 1.42 -3.57 -1.87
N TYR A 146 1.32 -3.08 -0.64
CA TYR A 146 2.39 -3.14 0.35
C TYR A 146 2.04 -3.98 1.59
N ALA A 147 0.76 -4.25 1.83
CA ALA A 147 0.34 -5.06 2.96
C ALA A 147 -0.83 -5.98 2.58
N HIS A 148 -0.64 -7.27 2.77
CA HIS A 148 -1.66 -8.31 2.62
C HIS A 148 -1.18 -9.60 3.31
N LYS A 149 -2.11 -10.54 3.52
CA LYS A 149 -1.82 -11.90 4.03
C LYS A 149 -2.30 -12.98 3.06
N GLU A 150 -2.37 -12.65 1.78
CA GLU A 150 -2.78 -13.58 0.75
C GLU A 150 -1.71 -14.66 0.51
N THR A 151 -2.13 -15.82 0.02
CA THR A 151 -1.24 -16.97 -0.19
C THR A 151 -0.21 -16.67 -1.29
N PRO A 152 1.10 -16.84 -1.03
CA PRO A 152 2.15 -16.72 -2.06
C PRO A 152 1.88 -17.64 -3.25
N GLY A 153 2.12 -17.15 -4.47
CA GLY A 153 1.85 -17.88 -5.71
C GLY A 153 0.37 -17.92 -6.13
N LEU A 154 -0.52 -17.37 -5.33
CA LEU A 154 -1.96 -17.19 -5.60
C LEU A 154 -2.33 -15.73 -5.41
N GLY A 155 -3.21 -15.38 -4.47
CA GLY A 155 -3.59 -14.01 -4.18
C GLY A 155 -2.42 -13.07 -3.86
N GLY A 156 -1.33 -13.58 -3.30
CA GLY A 156 -0.10 -12.84 -3.04
C GLY A 156 0.66 -12.35 -4.27
N GLU A 157 0.29 -12.81 -5.47
CA GLU A 157 0.88 -12.29 -6.72
C GLU A 157 0.48 -10.83 -7.02
N VAL A 158 -0.44 -10.24 -6.26
CA VAL A 158 -0.84 -8.83 -6.40
C VAL A 158 0.33 -7.86 -6.17
N ASP A 159 1.34 -8.25 -5.37
CA ASP A 159 2.53 -7.45 -5.10
C ASP A 159 3.61 -7.54 -6.21
N LYS A 160 3.42 -8.41 -7.19
CA LYS A 160 4.38 -8.63 -8.27
C LYS A 160 4.24 -7.63 -9.42
N ALA A 161 5.38 -7.20 -9.94
CA ALA A 161 5.44 -6.23 -11.04
C ALA A 161 4.64 -6.68 -12.27
N TRP A 162 4.61 -8.00 -12.57
CA TRP A 162 3.87 -8.51 -13.73
C TRP A 162 2.37 -8.22 -13.62
N PHE A 163 1.78 -8.29 -12.40
CA PHE A 163 0.38 -7.98 -12.17
C PHE A 163 0.15 -6.46 -12.14
N GLN A 164 0.95 -5.75 -11.36
CA GLN A 164 0.83 -4.29 -11.19
C GLN A 164 0.99 -3.53 -12.51
N ASN A 165 1.90 -3.96 -13.38
CA ASN A 165 2.15 -3.32 -14.67
C ASN A 165 0.96 -3.42 -15.65
N ASN A 166 0.03 -4.37 -15.46
CA ASN A 166 -1.17 -4.47 -16.30
C ASN A 166 -2.10 -3.25 -16.15
N PHE A 167 -2.01 -2.52 -15.04
CA PHE A 167 -2.85 -1.36 -14.78
C PHE A 167 -2.35 -0.09 -15.47
N ILE A 168 -1.07 -0.03 -15.84
CA ILE A 168 -0.47 1.16 -16.46
C ILE A 168 -1.16 1.45 -17.79
N GLY A 169 -1.67 2.68 -17.95
CA GLY A 169 -2.35 3.14 -19.15
C GLY A 169 -3.81 2.71 -19.27
N LYS A 170 -4.33 1.93 -18.30
CA LYS A 170 -5.76 1.59 -18.27
C LYS A 170 -6.58 2.78 -17.79
N LYS A 171 -7.81 2.90 -18.31
CA LYS A 171 -8.76 3.94 -17.90
C LYS A 171 -9.70 3.41 -16.84
N PHE A 172 -10.08 4.27 -15.91
CA PHE A 172 -11.07 3.96 -14.87
C PHE A 172 -12.29 4.88 -14.91
N ILE A 173 -12.27 5.87 -15.82
CA ILE A 173 -13.39 6.77 -16.14
C ILE A 173 -13.71 6.59 -17.64
N ASN A 174 -14.99 6.48 -18.00
CA ASN A 174 -15.44 6.35 -19.38
C ASN A 174 -15.52 7.72 -20.09
N ASP A 175 -15.83 7.70 -21.38
CA ASP A 175 -15.97 8.91 -22.21
C ASP A 175 -17.13 9.82 -21.77
N GLN A 176 -18.05 9.34 -20.94
CA GLN A 176 -19.15 10.10 -20.34
C GLN A 176 -18.74 10.77 -19.02
N GLY A 177 -17.52 10.51 -18.53
CA GLY A 177 -17.03 11.02 -17.25
C GLY A 177 -17.50 10.20 -16.04
N GLU A 178 -18.00 8.99 -16.24
CA GLU A 178 -18.47 8.11 -15.18
C GLU A 178 -17.34 7.20 -14.69
N LEU A 179 -17.23 7.03 -13.36
CA LEU A 179 -16.29 6.10 -12.72
C LEU A 179 -16.77 4.67 -12.93
N ILE A 180 -16.08 3.91 -13.79
CA ILE A 180 -16.40 2.51 -14.08
C ILE A 180 -15.39 1.53 -13.50
N GLY A 181 -14.22 2.03 -13.09
CA GLY A 181 -13.13 1.24 -12.53
C GLY A 181 -12.36 0.42 -13.57
N ILE A 182 -11.34 -0.31 -13.11
CA ILE A 182 -10.55 -1.25 -13.92
C ILE A 182 -10.93 -2.66 -13.49
N LYS A 183 -11.44 -3.44 -14.41
CA LYS A 183 -11.91 -4.80 -14.14
C LYS A 183 -10.78 -5.81 -14.23
N VAL A 184 -10.56 -6.57 -13.20
CA VAL A 184 -9.69 -7.75 -13.22
C VAL A 184 -10.49 -8.94 -13.75
N VAL A 185 -10.10 -9.49 -14.90
CA VAL A 185 -10.84 -10.61 -15.52
C VAL A 185 -10.20 -11.95 -15.19
N LYS A 186 -10.99 -13.02 -15.24
CA LYS A 186 -10.45 -14.36 -15.06
C LYS A 186 -9.60 -14.76 -16.27
N GLY A 187 -8.30 -14.99 -16.03
CA GLY A 187 -7.36 -15.34 -17.10
C GLY A 187 -6.79 -14.10 -17.78
N LYS A 188 -6.84 -14.07 -19.10
CA LYS A 188 -6.31 -12.97 -19.91
C LYS A 188 -7.39 -11.97 -20.27
N ALA A 189 -7.08 -10.69 -20.11
CA ALA A 189 -7.91 -9.58 -20.57
C ALA A 189 -7.85 -9.44 -22.10
N ASP A 190 -8.86 -8.80 -22.66
CA ASP A 190 -8.80 -8.38 -24.06
C ASP A 190 -7.72 -7.31 -24.22
N PRO A 191 -6.68 -7.53 -25.05
CA PRO A 191 -5.61 -6.56 -25.25
C PRO A 191 -6.09 -5.21 -25.79
N SER A 192 -7.26 -5.17 -26.44
CA SER A 192 -7.86 -3.93 -26.95
C SER A 192 -8.70 -3.17 -25.91
N SER A 193 -8.96 -3.78 -24.75
CA SER A 193 -9.75 -3.13 -23.70
C SER A 193 -8.92 -2.13 -22.89
N ASP A 194 -9.38 -0.90 -22.82
CA ASP A 194 -8.81 0.14 -21.95
C ASP A 194 -9.15 -0.08 -20.47
N TYR A 195 -10.10 -0.98 -20.15
CA TYR A 195 -10.73 -1.10 -18.83
C TYR A 195 -10.53 -2.46 -18.16
N GLU A 196 -9.78 -3.37 -18.78
CA GLU A 196 -9.59 -4.72 -18.26
C GLU A 196 -8.11 -5.05 -18.09
N VAL A 197 -7.81 -5.85 -17.05
CA VAL A 197 -6.48 -6.39 -16.76
C VAL A 197 -6.54 -7.89 -16.52
N ASP A 198 -5.41 -8.56 -16.74
CA ASP A 198 -5.26 -9.99 -16.50
C ASP A 198 -5.50 -10.34 -15.03
N GLY A 199 -6.17 -11.47 -14.81
CA GLY A 199 -6.35 -12.02 -13.49
C GLY A 199 -5.22 -12.95 -13.04
N ILE A 200 -5.14 -13.15 -11.74
CA ILE A 200 -4.21 -14.07 -11.10
C ILE A 200 -4.81 -15.48 -11.13
N SER A 201 -4.14 -16.45 -11.75
CA SER A 201 -4.63 -17.83 -11.81
C SER A 201 -4.75 -18.43 -10.41
N GLY A 202 -5.92 -19.03 -10.13
CA GLY A 202 -6.21 -19.65 -8.81
C GLY A 202 -6.56 -18.64 -7.71
N CYS A 203 -6.68 -17.35 -8.01
CA CYS A 203 -7.21 -16.36 -7.09
C CYS A 203 -8.75 -16.41 -7.10
N LEU A 204 -9.38 -16.52 -5.94
CA LEU A 204 -10.84 -16.57 -5.79
C LEU A 204 -11.49 -15.17 -5.67
N LEU A 205 -10.71 -14.11 -5.90
CA LEU A 205 -11.14 -12.72 -5.76
C LEU A 205 -11.98 -12.19 -6.96
N TYR A 206 -12.39 -13.05 -7.88
CA TYR A 206 -13.15 -12.68 -9.07
C TYR A 206 -14.67 -12.87 -8.91
N THR A 207 -15.23 -12.52 -7.79
CA THR A 207 -16.69 -12.59 -7.60
C THR A 207 -17.31 -11.20 -7.62
#